data_cccbcc55ed76eb194865a27fac1eb827
#
_entry.id   cccbcc55ed76eb194865a27fac1eb827
#
_cell.length_a   1.000
_cell.length_b   1.000
_cell.length_c   1.000
_cell.angle_alpha   90.00
_cell.angle_beta   90.00
_cell.angle_gamma   90.00
#
_symmetry.space_group_name_H-M   'P 1'
#
loop_
_entity.id
_entity.type
_entity.pdbx_description
1 polymer ?
#
loop_
_entity_poly.entity_id
_entity_poly.type
_entity_poly.pdbx_seq_one_letter_code
_entity_poly.pdbx_strand_id
1 'polypeptide(L)'
;MRTTDFASLLSKYLLSYLPCQRGVSDNTLASYEAAFSRLLQYCEEERGLPVRKITVETLSPDLIEGYLNWLCEKQKNSASTRNQRLSAIKAFFKFTRRENPRYIYACERILQIPTKKCPTPVLRYLSYEEIKEMLEKPNPCTEKGFRDLLILCLLYDTGARVSELLDLTVGDIHFGRYARVQLTGKGNKSREVPLSAKTADLLKNYIQRQNLSSPEKQTQQLILNSQGKSFTRAGITYILQKYAPDGHKKITPHILRHTKAMHLLQSGVNIVYIRDILGHVDIKTTETYARADTEMKRKALEQAYPTPVPRQGTWQSDSKLMDWLKSLSP
;
A
#
# COMPACT_ATOMS: atom_id res chain seq x y z
N MET A 1 35.88 20.94 17.20
CA MET A 1 35.12 19.98 18.04
C MET A 1 35.28 18.59 17.46
N ARG A 2 35.69 17.60 18.26
CA ARG A 2 35.74 16.20 17.78
C ARG A 2 34.30 15.67 17.64
N THR A 3 33.97 15.19 16.49
CA THR A 3 32.69 14.49 16.23
C THR A 3 32.63 13.21 17.07
N THR A 4 31.45 12.91 17.66
CA THR A 4 31.28 11.64 18.39
C THR A 4 31.29 10.46 17.42
N ASP A 5 31.58 9.26 17.94
CA ASP A 5 31.53 8.00 17.18
C ASP A 5 30.15 7.74 16.57
N PHE A 6 29.07 8.01 17.32
CA PHE A 6 27.70 7.93 16.84
C PHE A 6 27.48 8.89 15.65
N ALA A 7 27.83 10.16 15.77
CA ALA A 7 27.66 11.15 14.71
C ALA A 7 28.41 10.76 13.44
N SER A 8 29.67 10.28 13.58
CA SER A 8 30.47 9.80 12.46
C SER A 8 29.86 8.59 11.77
N LEU A 9 29.42 7.59 12.55
CA LEU A 9 28.78 6.37 12.03
C LEU A 9 27.43 6.67 11.40
N LEU A 10 26.60 7.54 11.99
CA LEU A 10 25.30 7.94 11.45
C LEU A 10 25.48 8.67 10.11
N SER A 11 26.43 9.60 10.02
CA SER A 11 26.75 10.29 8.76
C SER A 11 27.20 9.30 7.69
N LYS A 12 28.12 8.37 8.00
CA LYS A 12 28.53 7.31 7.08
C LYS A 12 27.36 6.43 6.65
N TYR A 13 26.45 6.10 7.57
CA TYR A 13 25.27 5.29 7.32
C TYR A 13 24.30 5.97 6.35
N LEU A 14 23.91 7.23 6.64
CA LEU A 14 22.92 7.96 5.87
C LEU A 14 23.45 8.46 4.52
N LEU A 15 24.68 8.97 4.48
CA LEU A 15 25.24 9.65 3.31
C LEU A 15 26.03 8.73 2.36
N SER A 16 26.49 7.58 2.81
CA SER A 16 27.30 6.67 2.01
C SER A 16 26.71 5.26 1.94
N TYR A 17 26.50 4.61 3.09
CA TYR A 17 26.09 3.20 3.09
C TYR A 17 24.70 2.98 2.49
N LEU A 18 23.70 3.75 2.93
CA LEU A 18 22.32 3.59 2.43
C LEU A 18 22.20 3.95 0.94
N PRO A 19 22.68 5.10 0.46
CA PRO A 19 22.52 5.45 -0.96
C PRO A 19 23.44 4.63 -1.86
N CYS A 20 24.74 4.52 -1.53
CA CYS A 20 25.73 3.95 -2.46
C CYS A 20 25.83 2.42 -2.37
N GLN A 21 25.82 1.83 -1.17
CA GLN A 21 26.00 0.38 -1.03
C GLN A 21 24.68 -0.39 -1.00
N ARG A 22 23.63 0.21 -0.46
CA ARG A 22 22.29 -0.43 -0.37
C ARG A 22 21.35 0.00 -1.47
N GLY A 23 21.64 1.10 -2.17
CA GLY A 23 20.80 1.61 -3.25
C GLY A 23 19.36 1.88 -2.80
N VAL A 24 19.18 2.40 -1.58
CA VAL A 24 17.84 2.67 -1.07
C VAL A 24 17.23 3.88 -1.77
N SER A 25 15.91 3.90 -1.94
CA SER A 25 15.21 5.05 -2.52
C SER A 25 15.24 6.26 -1.58
N ASP A 26 15.12 7.47 -2.15
CA ASP A 26 15.07 8.75 -1.40
C ASP A 26 13.98 8.75 -0.32
N ASN A 27 12.82 8.17 -0.59
CA ASN A 27 11.75 8.02 0.40
C ASN A 27 12.17 7.13 1.59
N THR A 28 12.98 6.10 1.34
CA THR A 28 13.51 5.25 2.40
C THR A 28 14.53 6.03 3.20
N LEU A 29 15.44 6.75 2.54
CA LEU A 29 16.44 7.61 3.19
C LEU A 29 15.75 8.65 4.08
N ALA A 30 14.79 9.41 3.55
CA ALA A 30 14.01 10.39 4.31
C ALA A 30 13.29 9.77 5.52
N SER A 31 12.78 8.53 5.39
CA SER A 31 12.17 7.81 6.52
C SER A 31 13.17 7.48 7.63
N TYR A 32 14.41 7.13 7.27
CA TYR A 32 15.49 6.88 8.22
C TYR A 32 15.95 8.18 8.88
N GLU A 33 16.17 9.24 8.10
CA GLU A 33 16.51 10.57 8.60
C GLU A 33 15.48 11.06 9.63
N ALA A 34 14.19 10.95 9.29
CA ALA A 34 13.10 11.31 10.21
C ALA A 34 13.08 10.44 11.48
N ALA A 35 13.51 9.17 11.40
CA ALA A 35 13.62 8.32 12.59
C ALA A 35 14.72 8.80 13.53
N PHE A 36 15.89 9.12 13.00
CA PHE A 36 17.03 9.60 13.81
C PHE A 36 16.78 11.02 14.30
N SER A 37 16.24 11.93 13.50
CA SER A 37 15.88 13.28 13.95
C SER A 37 14.96 13.24 15.18
N ARG A 38 13.95 12.35 15.17
CA ARG A 38 13.05 12.19 16.32
C ARG A 38 13.73 11.54 17.53
N LEU A 39 14.66 10.62 17.33
CA LEU A 39 15.45 10.04 18.41
C LEU A 39 16.35 11.11 19.07
N LEU A 40 17.01 11.92 18.27
CA LEU A 40 17.88 13.01 18.77
C LEU A 40 17.07 14.07 19.50
N GLN A 41 15.89 14.44 18.99
CA GLN A 41 14.95 15.33 19.68
C GLN A 41 14.57 14.79 21.06
N TYR A 42 14.20 13.50 21.15
CA TYR A 42 13.90 12.86 22.43
C TYR A 42 15.08 12.90 23.41
N CYS A 43 16.30 12.62 22.93
CA CYS A 43 17.50 12.67 23.75
C CYS A 43 17.71 14.07 24.34
N GLU A 44 17.51 15.11 23.56
CA GLU A 44 17.76 16.49 23.97
C GLU A 44 16.62 17.02 24.87
N GLU A 45 15.37 16.90 24.46
CA GLU A 45 14.20 17.48 25.15
C GLU A 45 13.76 16.69 26.39
N GLU A 46 13.79 15.37 26.35
CA GLU A 46 13.23 14.54 27.42
C GLU A 46 14.30 13.93 28.32
N ARG A 47 15.54 13.79 27.84
CA ARG A 47 16.63 13.16 28.60
C ARG A 47 17.72 14.17 28.98
N GLY A 48 17.63 15.43 28.52
CA GLY A 48 18.65 16.45 28.76
C GLY A 48 20.04 16.08 28.22
N LEU A 49 20.10 15.16 27.25
CA LEU A 49 21.33 14.69 26.64
C LEU A 49 21.59 15.45 25.34
N PRO A 50 22.53 16.42 25.35
CA PRO A 50 22.83 17.21 24.15
C PRO A 50 23.32 16.32 23.02
N VAL A 51 22.84 16.58 21.77
CA VAL A 51 23.20 15.81 20.57
C VAL A 51 24.71 15.62 20.41
N ARG A 52 25.51 16.66 20.74
CA ARG A 52 26.97 16.63 20.67
C ARG A 52 27.67 15.66 21.65
N LYS A 53 26.93 15.13 22.65
CA LYS A 53 27.45 14.16 23.64
C LYS A 53 26.96 12.74 23.38
N ILE A 54 26.12 12.53 22.40
CA ILE A 54 25.57 11.20 22.09
C ILE A 54 26.66 10.34 21.45
N THR A 55 26.93 9.19 22.07
CA THR A 55 27.83 8.14 21.58
C THR A 55 27.06 6.86 21.32
N VAL A 56 27.64 5.88 20.66
CA VAL A 56 27.03 4.55 20.48
C VAL A 56 26.69 3.90 21.82
N GLU A 57 27.54 4.07 22.82
CA GLU A 57 27.36 3.49 24.16
C GLU A 57 26.24 4.17 24.96
N THR A 58 26.04 5.49 24.79
CA THR A 58 24.96 6.23 25.46
C THR A 58 23.56 5.84 24.94
N LEU A 59 23.48 5.33 23.73
CA LEU A 59 22.23 4.80 23.16
C LEU A 59 21.94 3.38 23.70
N SER A 60 21.75 3.28 25.01
CA SER A 60 21.43 2.01 25.69
C SER A 60 20.04 1.47 25.29
N PRO A 61 19.75 0.18 25.50
CA PRO A 61 18.41 -0.38 25.33
C PRO A 61 17.34 0.41 26.08
N ASP A 62 17.62 0.79 27.34
CA ASP A 62 16.67 1.54 28.18
C ASP A 62 16.34 2.92 27.60
N LEU A 63 17.34 3.59 27.00
CA LEU A 63 17.13 4.87 26.31
C LEU A 63 16.26 4.68 25.06
N ILE A 64 16.53 3.64 24.26
CA ILE A 64 15.76 3.35 23.06
C ILE A 64 14.31 2.93 23.42
N GLU A 65 14.13 2.10 24.45
CA GLU A 65 12.79 1.73 24.93
C GLU A 65 12.03 2.94 25.48
N GLY A 66 12.69 3.82 26.24
CA GLY A 66 12.14 5.10 26.69
C GLY A 66 11.68 5.97 25.51
N TYR A 67 12.49 6.08 24.45
CA TYR A 67 12.12 6.76 23.21
C TYR A 67 10.88 6.13 22.56
N LEU A 68 10.83 4.82 22.47
CA LEU A 68 9.71 4.10 21.86
C LEU A 68 8.42 4.26 22.67
N ASN A 69 8.51 4.36 23.99
CA ASN A 69 7.36 4.64 24.86
C ASN A 69 6.90 6.10 24.72
N TRP A 70 7.84 7.04 24.71
CA TRP A 70 7.57 8.47 24.45
C TRP A 70 6.83 8.69 23.12
N LEU A 71 7.21 7.97 22.05
CA LEU A 71 6.50 8.01 20.76
C LEU A 71 5.02 7.61 20.89
N CYS A 72 4.71 6.61 21.72
CA CYS A 72 3.33 6.14 21.90
C CYS A 72 2.53 7.04 22.85
N GLU A 73 3.12 7.42 23.96
CA GLU A 73 2.42 8.09 25.07
C GLU A 73 2.28 9.60 24.84
N LYS A 74 3.39 10.29 24.55
CA LYS A 74 3.39 11.74 24.34
C LYS A 74 3.09 12.13 22.88
N GLN A 75 3.69 11.44 21.91
CA GLN A 75 3.50 11.75 20.49
C GLN A 75 2.28 11.06 19.86
N LYS A 76 1.55 10.24 20.65
CA LYS A 76 0.34 9.49 20.22
C LYS A 76 0.52 8.69 18.93
N ASN A 77 1.74 8.22 18.67
CA ASN A 77 2.03 7.40 17.49
C ASN A 77 1.46 5.98 17.63
N SER A 78 1.05 5.41 16.49
CA SER A 78 0.60 4.02 16.44
C SER A 78 1.73 3.02 16.72
N ALA A 79 1.37 1.80 17.14
CA ALA A 79 2.32 0.70 17.31
C ALA A 79 3.08 0.39 16.00
N SER A 80 2.45 0.57 14.85
CA SER A 80 3.08 0.41 13.54
C SER A 80 4.17 1.45 13.31
N THR A 81 3.91 2.73 13.59
CA THR A 81 4.89 3.82 13.48
C THR A 81 6.05 3.59 14.45
N ARG A 82 5.76 3.20 15.70
CA ARG A 82 6.79 2.82 16.68
C ARG A 82 7.70 1.72 16.15
N ASN A 83 7.11 0.65 15.60
CA ASN A 83 7.87 -0.48 15.07
C ASN A 83 8.69 -0.09 13.83
N GLN A 84 8.19 0.80 12.98
CA GLN A 84 8.93 1.35 11.85
C GLN A 84 10.17 2.12 12.32
N ARG A 85 10.05 2.96 13.36
CA ARG A 85 11.18 3.68 13.96
C ARG A 85 12.20 2.72 14.57
N LEU A 86 11.73 1.71 15.32
CA LEU A 86 12.60 0.65 15.85
C LEU A 86 13.34 -0.10 14.73
N SER A 87 12.68 -0.39 13.62
CA SER A 87 13.31 -1.07 12.48
C SER A 87 14.44 -0.23 11.87
N ALA A 88 14.27 1.09 11.76
CA ALA A 88 15.30 2.00 11.29
C ALA A 88 16.51 2.01 12.25
N ILE A 89 16.26 2.10 13.55
CA ILE A 89 17.30 2.04 14.59
C ILE A 89 18.05 0.71 14.52
N LYS A 90 17.34 -0.41 14.50
CA LYS A 90 17.97 -1.74 14.38
C LYS A 90 18.82 -1.89 13.12
N ALA A 91 18.37 -1.33 11.99
CA ALA A 91 19.15 -1.39 10.75
C ALA A 91 20.48 -0.61 10.88
N PHE A 92 20.47 0.54 11.55
CA PHE A 92 21.69 1.29 11.88
C PHE A 92 22.61 0.49 12.82
N PHE A 93 22.08 -0.09 13.89
CA PHE A 93 22.91 -0.88 14.81
C PHE A 93 23.46 -2.17 14.17
N LYS A 94 22.77 -2.77 13.20
CA LYS A 94 23.34 -3.84 12.36
C LYS A 94 24.52 -3.35 11.52
N PHE A 95 24.42 -2.15 10.97
CA PHE A 95 25.52 -1.51 10.25
C PHE A 95 26.67 -1.22 11.19
N THR A 96 26.43 -0.57 12.35
CA THR A 96 27.45 -0.24 13.37
C THR A 96 28.22 -1.46 13.84
N ARG A 97 27.52 -2.58 14.12
CA ARG A 97 28.13 -3.85 14.50
C ARG A 97 29.13 -4.38 13.46
N ARG A 98 28.79 -4.22 12.17
CA ARG A 98 29.65 -4.65 11.07
C ARG A 98 30.85 -3.72 10.90
N GLU A 99 30.67 -2.42 11.06
CA GLU A 99 31.71 -1.41 10.85
C GLU A 99 32.74 -1.40 11.98
N ASN A 100 32.31 -1.66 13.22
CA ASN A 100 33.21 -1.62 14.37
C ASN A 100 32.85 -2.73 15.37
N PRO A 101 33.67 -3.80 15.43
CA PRO A 101 33.49 -4.91 16.36
C PRO A 101 33.44 -4.54 17.83
N ARG A 102 34.04 -3.41 18.23
CA ARG A 102 34.01 -2.91 19.61
C ARG A 102 32.59 -2.77 20.16
N TYR A 103 31.61 -2.45 19.29
CA TYR A 103 30.23 -2.20 19.70
C TYR A 103 29.32 -3.44 19.59
N ILE A 104 29.86 -4.64 19.34
CA ILE A 104 29.05 -5.86 19.14
C ILE A 104 28.06 -6.05 20.28
N TYR A 105 28.53 -6.01 21.54
CA TYR A 105 27.70 -6.25 22.72
C TYR A 105 26.57 -5.21 22.86
N ALA A 106 26.90 -3.92 22.73
CA ALA A 106 25.91 -2.84 22.79
C ALA A 106 24.86 -2.98 21.67
N CYS A 107 25.30 -3.31 20.44
CA CYS A 107 24.43 -3.50 19.30
C CYS A 107 23.48 -4.70 19.49
N GLU A 108 23.97 -5.85 19.98
CA GLU A 108 23.15 -7.04 20.18
C GLU A 108 21.98 -6.77 21.15
N ARG A 109 22.22 -6.09 22.25
CA ARG A 109 21.17 -5.73 23.20
C ARG A 109 20.06 -4.90 22.58
N ILE A 110 20.38 -3.94 21.70
CA ILE A 110 19.39 -3.13 20.99
C ILE A 110 18.64 -3.96 19.94
N LEU A 111 19.34 -4.86 19.26
CA LEU A 111 18.73 -5.74 18.27
C LEU A 111 17.68 -6.69 18.87
N GLN A 112 17.78 -7.03 20.16
CA GLN A 112 16.84 -7.87 20.89
C GLN A 112 15.56 -7.14 21.31
N ILE A 113 15.49 -5.79 21.28
CA ILE A 113 14.28 -5.05 21.66
C ILE A 113 13.08 -5.57 20.84
N PRO A 114 11.97 -6.01 21.48
CA PRO A 114 10.86 -6.61 20.77
C PRO A 114 10.00 -5.56 20.03
N THR A 115 9.39 -5.99 18.94
CA THR A 115 8.34 -5.22 18.28
C THR A 115 7.00 -5.39 19.01
N LYS A 116 6.19 -4.33 19.08
CA LYS A 116 4.81 -4.44 19.61
C LYS A 116 3.91 -5.13 18.58
N LYS A 117 3.01 -5.99 19.07
CA LYS A 117 1.94 -6.54 18.22
C LYS A 117 1.10 -5.40 17.65
N CYS A 118 0.84 -5.44 16.37
CA CYS A 118 -0.05 -4.50 15.70
C CYS A 118 -1.33 -5.23 15.31
N PRO A 119 -2.51 -4.63 15.53
CA PRO A 119 -3.74 -5.20 14.98
C PRO A 119 -3.62 -5.25 13.46
N THR A 120 -4.08 -6.34 12.86
CA THR A 120 -4.17 -6.43 11.41
C THR A 120 -5.23 -5.44 10.95
N PRO A 121 -4.88 -4.44 10.11
CA PRO A 121 -5.85 -3.47 9.66
C PRO A 121 -6.94 -4.18 8.83
N VAL A 122 -8.19 -3.81 9.06
CA VAL A 122 -9.30 -4.25 8.20
C VAL A 122 -9.06 -3.67 6.81
N LEU A 123 -9.07 -4.52 5.81
CA LEU A 123 -8.90 -4.12 4.43
C LEU A 123 -10.12 -3.30 3.99
N ARG A 124 -9.89 -2.02 3.68
CA ARG A 124 -10.93 -1.13 3.15
C ARG A 124 -10.91 -1.17 1.64
N TYR A 125 -12.05 -1.42 1.04
CA TYR A 125 -12.26 -1.36 -0.40
C TYR A 125 -13.67 -0.86 -0.69
N LEU A 126 -13.92 -0.43 -1.92
CA LEU A 126 -15.21 0.08 -2.39
C LEU A 126 -15.98 -1.03 -3.10
N SER A 127 -17.30 -1.01 -3.03
CA SER A 127 -18.15 -1.89 -3.82
C SER A 127 -18.14 -1.51 -5.30
N TYR A 128 -18.74 -2.33 -6.17
CA TYR A 128 -18.91 -2.01 -7.60
C TYR A 128 -19.77 -0.76 -7.79
N GLU A 129 -20.82 -0.61 -7.00
CA GLU A 129 -21.74 0.52 -7.03
C GLU A 129 -21.01 1.81 -6.61
N GLU A 130 -20.23 1.76 -5.56
CA GLU A 130 -19.43 2.90 -5.07
C GLU A 130 -18.36 3.33 -6.08
N ILE A 131 -17.71 2.38 -6.76
CA ILE A 131 -16.78 2.71 -7.85
C ILE A 131 -17.53 3.35 -9.02
N LYS A 132 -18.68 2.82 -9.40
CA LYS A 132 -19.50 3.38 -10.47
C LYS A 132 -19.91 4.82 -10.14
N GLU A 133 -20.43 5.07 -8.95
CA GLU A 133 -20.76 6.40 -8.47
C GLU A 133 -19.55 7.35 -8.55
N MET A 134 -18.38 6.90 -8.08
CA MET A 134 -17.14 7.68 -8.11
C MET A 134 -16.71 8.05 -9.53
N LEU A 135 -16.86 7.15 -10.49
CA LEU A 135 -16.47 7.37 -11.89
C LEU A 135 -17.49 8.24 -12.66
N GLU A 136 -18.73 8.33 -12.22
CA GLU A 136 -19.79 9.15 -12.83
C GLU A 136 -19.76 10.62 -12.36
N LYS A 137 -19.12 10.93 -11.22
CA LYS A 137 -19.05 12.29 -10.67
C LYS A 137 -18.24 13.32 -11.52
N PRO A 138 -17.11 12.96 -12.15
CA PRO A 138 -16.37 13.93 -12.97
C PRO A 138 -17.14 14.33 -14.23
N ASN A 139 -17.25 15.63 -14.52
CA ASN A 139 -17.89 16.09 -15.74
C ASN A 139 -16.94 15.95 -16.95
N PRO A 140 -17.19 15.03 -17.89
CA PRO A 140 -16.28 14.77 -19.03
C PRO A 140 -16.30 15.86 -20.10
N CYS A 141 -17.24 16.81 -20.03
CA CYS A 141 -17.30 17.94 -20.96
C CYS A 141 -16.26 19.03 -20.64
N THR A 142 -15.70 19.03 -19.42
CA THR A 142 -14.66 19.98 -19.02
C THR A 142 -13.29 19.32 -19.10
N GLU A 143 -12.26 20.05 -19.52
CA GLU A 143 -10.87 19.56 -19.58
C GLU A 143 -10.41 18.99 -18.24
N LYS A 144 -10.73 19.69 -17.14
CA LYS A 144 -10.39 19.25 -15.79
C LYS A 144 -11.14 17.96 -15.40
N GLY A 145 -12.44 17.91 -15.67
CA GLY A 145 -13.24 16.72 -15.33
C GLY A 145 -12.86 15.52 -16.18
N PHE A 146 -12.58 15.72 -17.47
CA PHE A 146 -12.12 14.66 -18.36
C PHE A 146 -10.77 14.06 -17.89
N ARG A 147 -9.81 14.91 -17.55
CA ARG A 147 -8.53 14.49 -16.98
C ARG A 147 -8.72 13.77 -15.64
N ASP A 148 -9.53 14.31 -14.74
CA ASP A 148 -9.79 13.74 -13.43
C ASP A 148 -10.44 12.35 -13.59
N LEU A 149 -11.38 12.19 -14.53
CA LEU A 149 -11.98 10.90 -14.88
C LEU A 149 -10.93 9.89 -15.38
N LEU A 150 -10.04 10.32 -16.27
CA LEU A 150 -8.95 9.46 -16.76
C LEU A 150 -8.05 8.98 -15.62
N ILE A 151 -7.70 9.86 -14.68
CA ILE A 151 -6.91 9.51 -13.50
C ILE A 151 -7.61 8.42 -12.67
N LEU A 152 -8.90 8.56 -12.41
CA LEU A 152 -9.69 7.58 -11.68
C LEU A 152 -9.75 6.23 -12.41
N CYS A 153 -10.04 6.26 -13.71
CA CYS A 153 -10.10 5.06 -14.54
C CYS A 153 -8.75 4.32 -14.60
N LEU A 154 -7.65 5.04 -14.80
CA LEU A 154 -6.31 4.44 -14.82
C LEU A 154 -5.94 3.81 -13.49
N LEU A 155 -6.17 4.51 -12.37
CA LEU A 155 -5.88 3.97 -11.03
C LEU A 155 -6.68 2.71 -10.74
N TYR A 156 -7.98 2.72 -11.08
CA TYR A 156 -8.85 1.57 -10.83
C TYR A 156 -8.55 0.41 -11.79
N ASP A 157 -8.42 0.68 -13.09
CA ASP A 157 -8.27 -0.38 -14.09
C ASP A 157 -6.95 -1.12 -13.95
N THR A 158 -5.86 -0.37 -13.74
CA THR A 158 -4.51 -0.93 -13.63
C THR A 158 -4.13 -1.35 -12.21
N GLY A 159 -4.82 -0.85 -11.19
CA GLY A 159 -4.40 -0.99 -9.80
C GLY A 159 -3.01 -0.40 -9.54
N ALA A 160 -2.55 0.60 -10.32
CA ALA A 160 -1.25 1.22 -10.20
C ALA A 160 -1.01 1.85 -8.82
N ARG A 161 0.25 1.88 -8.39
CA ARG A 161 0.65 2.75 -7.28
C ARG A 161 0.61 4.21 -7.74
N VAL A 162 0.34 5.12 -6.81
CA VAL A 162 0.29 6.55 -7.16
C VAL A 162 1.60 7.04 -7.81
N SER A 163 2.75 6.55 -7.38
CA SER A 163 4.03 6.88 -8.01
C SER A 163 4.14 6.36 -9.44
N GLU A 164 3.67 5.13 -9.71
CA GLU A 164 3.65 4.55 -11.05
C GLU A 164 2.77 5.37 -12.01
N LEU A 165 1.62 5.87 -11.53
CA LEU A 165 0.77 6.76 -12.32
C LEU A 165 1.43 8.12 -12.58
N LEU A 166 2.10 8.69 -11.57
CA LEU A 166 2.76 10.00 -11.69
C LEU A 166 3.96 9.97 -12.64
N ASP A 167 4.67 8.84 -12.69
CA ASP A 167 5.84 8.65 -13.54
C ASP A 167 5.48 8.20 -14.96
N LEU A 168 4.18 7.92 -15.22
CA LEU A 168 3.71 7.41 -16.52
C LEU A 168 3.92 8.43 -17.65
N THR A 169 4.56 7.97 -18.71
CA THR A 169 4.81 8.76 -19.93
C THR A 169 3.86 8.36 -21.06
N VAL A 170 3.80 9.15 -22.11
CA VAL A 170 3.03 8.84 -23.32
C VAL A 170 3.55 7.54 -23.98
N GLY A 171 4.87 7.32 -23.96
CA GLY A 171 5.52 6.14 -24.52
C GLY A 171 5.21 4.82 -23.81
N ASP A 172 4.73 4.89 -22.55
CA ASP A 172 4.33 3.70 -21.82
C ASP A 172 2.94 3.16 -22.22
N ILE A 173 2.25 3.88 -23.14
CA ILE A 173 0.94 3.49 -23.64
C ILE A 173 1.05 2.80 -24.97
N HIS A 174 0.59 1.56 -25.07
CA HIS A 174 0.63 0.80 -26.29
C HIS A 174 -0.79 0.49 -26.79
N PHE A 175 -1.14 1.06 -27.93
CA PHE A 175 -2.37 0.74 -28.64
C PHE A 175 -2.09 -0.36 -29.67
N GLY A 176 -2.77 -1.49 -29.57
CA GLY A 176 -2.66 -2.63 -30.47
C GLY A 176 -3.97 -3.40 -30.46
N ARG A 177 -3.90 -4.73 -30.66
CA ARG A 177 -5.07 -5.59 -30.54
C ARG A 177 -5.79 -5.40 -29.19
N TYR A 178 -5.01 -5.19 -28.13
CA TYR A 178 -5.44 -4.79 -26.80
C TYR A 178 -4.59 -3.61 -26.34
N ALA A 179 -5.25 -2.57 -25.85
CA ALA A 179 -4.52 -1.46 -25.24
C ALA A 179 -3.91 -1.90 -23.90
N ARG A 180 -2.66 -1.52 -23.67
CA ARG A 180 -1.92 -1.85 -22.45
C ARG A 180 -1.08 -0.68 -21.98
N VAL A 181 -0.79 -0.66 -20.70
CA VAL A 181 0.06 0.33 -20.05
C VAL A 181 1.26 -0.39 -19.45
N GLN A 182 2.45 0.11 -19.69
CA GLN A 182 3.67 -0.33 -19.03
C GLN A 182 3.86 0.48 -17.76
N LEU A 183 3.83 -0.19 -16.60
CA LEU A 183 4.02 0.42 -15.30
C LEU A 183 5.37 0.02 -14.72
N THR A 184 6.19 1.00 -14.38
CA THR A 184 7.52 0.77 -13.77
C THR A 184 7.45 1.06 -12.27
N GLY A 185 7.71 0.05 -11.46
CA GLY A 185 7.62 0.10 -10.01
C GLY A 185 8.96 0.15 -9.30
N LYS A 186 8.96 -0.11 -8.00
CA LYS A 186 10.15 -0.11 -7.14
C LYS A 186 11.21 -1.10 -7.66
N GLY A 187 12.45 -0.62 -7.77
CA GLY A 187 13.58 -1.41 -8.28
C GLY A 187 13.58 -1.57 -9.79
N ASN A 188 12.99 -0.62 -10.51
CA ASN A 188 12.93 -0.58 -11.97
C ASN A 188 12.27 -1.83 -12.60
N LYS A 189 11.37 -2.47 -11.86
CA LYS A 189 10.62 -3.62 -12.37
C LYS A 189 9.40 -3.13 -13.11
N SER A 190 9.35 -3.41 -14.42
CA SER A 190 8.23 -3.07 -15.28
C SER A 190 7.25 -4.23 -15.38
N ARG A 191 5.97 -3.90 -15.56
CA ARG A 191 4.90 -4.84 -15.90
C ARG A 191 3.95 -4.21 -16.90
N GLU A 192 3.40 -5.00 -17.76
CA GLU A 192 2.32 -4.58 -18.67
C GLU A 192 0.96 -4.93 -18.07
N VAL A 193 0.05 -3.98 -18.07
CA VAL A 193 -1.33 -4.17 -17.58
C VAL A 193 -2.28 -3.85 -18.72
N PRO A 194 -3.15 -4.79 -19.14
CA PRO A 194 -4.15 -4.53 -20.14
C PRO A 194 -5.21 -3.55 -19.60
N LEU A 195 -5.70 -2.69 -20.48
CA LEU A 195 -6.78 -1.74 -20.19
C LEU A 195 -8.12 -2.27 -20.68
N SER A 196 -9.19 -1.92 -19.99
CA SER A 196 -10.55 -2.11 -20.52
C SER A 196 -10.76 -1.26 -21.78
N ALA A 197 -11.65 -1.66 -22.67
CA ALA A 197 -11.94 -0.91 -23.89
C ALA A 197 -12.36 0.53 -23.58
N LYS A 198 -13.20 0.73 -22.57
CA LYS A 198 -13.67 2.07 -22.16
C LYS A 198 -12.53 2.98 -21.69
N THR A 199 -11.60 2.46 -20.89
CA THR A 199 -10.43 3.22 -20.42
C THR A 199 -9.46 3.49 -21.57
N ALA A 200 -9.30 2.54 -22.50
CA ALA A 200 -8.48 2.70 -23.68
C ALA A 200 -9.01 3.82 -24.60
N ASP A 201 -10.32 3.87 -24.84
CA ASP A 201 -10.96 4.93 -25.64
C ASP A 201 -10.83 6.30 -24.96
N LEU A 202 -11.06 6.34 -23.65
CA LEU A 202 -10.89 7.56 -22.86
C LEU A 202 -9.44 8.09 -22.95
N LEU A 203 -8.48 7.18 -22.85
CA LEU A 203 -7.05 7.50 -22.93
C LEU A 203 -6.66 7.99 -24.33
N LYS A 204 -7.14 7.35 -25.39
CA LYS A 204 -6.93 7.74 -26.77
C LYS A 204 -7.45 9.15 -27.04
N ASN A 205 -8.69 9.43 -26.60
CA ASN A 205 -9.29 10.74 -26.69
C ASN A 205 -8.50 11.81 -25.91
N TYR A 206 -7.99 11.45 -24.73
CA TYR A 206 -7.14 12.37 -23.92
C TYR A 206 -5.84 12.72 -24.66
N ILE A 207 -5.13 11.72 -25.19
CA ILE A 207 -3.89 11.92 -25.96
C ILE A 207 -4.13 12.83 -27.17
N GLN A 208 -5.25 12.65 -27.88
CA GLN A 208 -5.63 13.49 -29.01
C GLN A 208 -5.94 14.93 -28.59
N ARG A 209 -6.78 15.13 -27.56
CA ARG A 209 -7.13 16.46 -27.03
C ARG A 209 -5.93 17.25 -26.54
N GLN A 210 -4.95 16.58 -25.93
CA GLN A 210 -3.74 17.20 -25.41
C GLN A 210 -2.61 17.29 -26.45
N ASN A 211 -2.88 16.91 -27.72
CA ASN A 211 -1.91 16.90 -28.81
C ASN A 211 -0.61 16.12 -28.45
N LEU A 212 -0.76 14.98 -27.75
CA LEU A 212 0.37 14.15 -27.29
C LEU A 212 0.80 13.06 -28.28
N SER A 213 0.21 13.00 -29.46
CA SER A 213 0.42 11.91 -30.44
C SER A 213 1.77 12.00 -31.18
N SER A 214 2.52 13.11 -31.09
CA SER A 214 3.78 13.28 -31.83
C SER A 214 4.90 12.41 -31.22
N PRO A 215 5.81 11.86 -32.06
CA PRO A 215 6.93 11.04 -31.56
C PRO A 215 7.84 11.75 -30.55
N GLU A 216 7.96 13.08 -30.63
CA GLU A 216 8.78 13.87 -29.74
C GLU A 216 8.23 13.94 -28.30
N LYS A 217 6.93 13.63 -28.13
CA LYS A 217 6.25 13.66 -26.83
C LYS A 217 6.22 12.31 -26.11
N GLN A 218 6.86 11.29 -26.65
CA GLN A 218 6.84 9.96 -26.05
C GLN A 218 7.42 9.92 -24.63
N THR A 219 8.41 10.75 -24.32
CA THR A 219 9.02 10.88 -23.01
C THR A 219 8.30 11.85 -22.07
N GLN A 220 7.29 12.56 -22.61
CA GLN A 220 6.50 13.52 -21.81
C GLN A 220 5.59 12.76 -20.85
N GLN A 221 5.44 13.28 -19.63
CA GLN A 221 4.47 12.75 -18.69
C GLN A 221 3.06 12.80 -19.28
N LEU A 222 2.35 11.69 -19.10
CA LEU A 222 1.00 11.54 -19.65
C LEU A 222 0.01 12.53 -19.02
N ILE A 223 0.10 12.74 -17.70
CA ILE A 223 -0.89 13.50 -16.95
C ILE A 223 -0.23 14.70 -16.29
N LEU A 224 -0.64 15.90 -16.70
CA LEU A 224 -0.19 17.16 -16.15
C LEU A 224 -1.34 17.90 -15.45
N ASN A 225 -1.00 18.73 -14.48
CA ASN A 225 -1.96 19.61 -13.82
C ASN A 225 -2.33 20.80 -14.73
N SER A 226 -3.25 21.67 -14.28
CA SER A 226 -3.67 22.85 -15.05
C SER A 226 -2.57 23.90 -15.31
N GLN A 227 -1.42 23.77 -14.65
CA GLN A 227 -0.24 24.62 -14.84
C GLN A 227 0.81 23.98 -15.75
N GLY A 228 0.51 22.81 -16.36
CA GLY A 228 1.46 22.06 -17.18
C GLY A 228 2.56 21.35 -16.38
N LYS A 229 2.42 21.22 -15.05
CA LYS A 229 3.37 20.55 -14.17
C LYS A 229 2.86 19.17 -13.76
N SER A 230 3.79 18.30 -13.34
CA SER A 230 3.47 17.00 -12.76
C SER A 230 2.55 17.12 -11.55
N PHE A 231 1.65 16.16 -11.40
CA PHE A 231 0.89 16.04 -10.17
C PHE A 231 1.77 15.60 -9.01
N THR A 232 1.38 15.99 -7.80
CA THR A 232 1.92 15.44 -6.57
C THR A 232 1.03 14.29 -6.06
N ARG A 233 1.57 13.45 -5.17
CA ARG A 233 0.76 12.41 -4.48
C ARG A 233 -0.44 13.03 -3.75
N ALA A 234 -0.25 14.19 -3.13
CA ALA A 234 -1.32 14.94 -2.46
C ALA A 234 -2.39 15.40 -3.46
N GLY A 235 -1.98 15.87 -4.65
CA GLY A 235 -2.90 16.28 -5.72
C GLY A 235 -3.78 15.12 -6.21
N ILE A 236 -3.21 13.94 -6.42
CA ILE A 236 -4.00 12.75 -6.76
C ILE A 236 -4.95 12.35 -5.62
N THR A 237 -4.46 12.37 -4.37
CA THR A 237 -5.32 12.07 -3.21
C THR A 237 -6.48 13.07 -3.09
N TYR A 238 -6.24 14.35 -3.39
CA TYR A 238 -7.30 15.37 -3.42
C TYR A 238 -8.37 15.05 -4.48
N ILE A 239 -7.96 14.64 -5.71
CA ILE A 239 -8.90 14.23 -6.76
C ILE A 239 -9.76 13.06 -6.29
N LEU A 240 -9.16 12.03 -5.68
CA LEU A 240 -9.88 10.88 -5.16
C LEU A 240 -10.91 11.27 -4.08
N GLN A 241 -10.53 12.17 -3.19
CA GLN A 241 -11.42 12.65 -2.13
C GLN A 241 -12.54 13.53 -2.67
N LYS A 242 -12.26 14.35 -3.68
CA LYS A 242 -13.24 15.21 -4.36
C LYS A 242 -14.38 14.41 -4.98
N TYR A 243 -14.07 13.26 -5.56
CA TYR A 243 -15.04 12.39 -6.23
C TYR A 243 -15.40 11.15 -5.41
N ALA A 244 -15.04 11.12 -4.13
CA ALA A 244 -15.39 10.03 -3.25
C ALA A 244 -16.92 9.77 -3.24
N PRO A 245 -17.34 8.50 -3.19
CA PRO A 245 -18.75 8.18 -3.01
C PRO A 245 -19.23 8.64 -1.63
N ASP A 246 -20.54 8.83 -1.50
CA ASP A 246 -21.13 9.35 -0.28
C ASP A 246 -20.85 8.42 0.92
N GLY A 247 -20.56 9.01 2.08
CA GLY A 247 -20.12 8.26 3.26
C GLY A 247 -18.61 7.96 3.36
N HIS A 248 -17.85 8.06 2.26
CA HIS A 248 -16.41 7.78 2.22
C HIS A 248 -15.55 9.04 2.19
N LYS A 249 -15.20 9.58 3.37
CA LYS A 249 -14.41 10.83 3.49
C LYS A 249 -12.89 10.69 3.27
N LYS A 250 -12.33 9.47 3.19
CA LYS A 250 -10.86 9.25 3.15
C LYS A 250 -10.49 8.16 2.14
N ILE A 251 -10.74 8.42 0.85
CA ILE A 251 -10.26 7.51 -0.21
C ILE A 251 -8.81 7.88 -0.56
N THR A 252 -7.97 6.86 -0.67
CA THR A 252 -6.55 6.99 -1.05
C THR A 252 -6.27 6.11 -2.27
N PRO A 253 -5.17 6.37 -3.01
CA PRO A 253 -4.78 5.48 -4.12
C PRO A 253 -4.63 4.01 -3.73
N HIS A 254 -4.21 3.74 -2.48
CA HIS A 254 -4.12 2.38 -1.97
C HIS A 254 -5.50 1.71 -1.81
N ILE A 255 -6.53 2.45 -1.42
CA ILE A 255 -7.90 1.92 -1.34
C ILE A 255 -8.39 1.52 -2.74
N LEU A 256 -8.19 2.34 -3.78
CA LEU A 256 -8.55 1.97 -5.15
C LEU A 256 -7.80 0.71 -5.63
N ARG A 257 -6.53 0.62 -5.33
CA ARG A 257 -5.74 -0.58 -5.63
C ARG A 257 -6.25 -1.81 -4.89
N HIS A 258 -6.61 -1.69 -3.61
CA HIS A 258 -7.25 -2.76 -2.83
C HIS A 258 -8.61 -3.13 -3.43
N THR A 259 -9.39 -2.14 -3.84
CA THR A 259 -10.67 -2.34 -4.52
C THR A 259 -10.50 -3.15 -5.79
N LYS A 260 -9.55 -2.78 -6.67
CA LYS A 260 -9.27 -3.57 -7.89
C LYS A 260 -8.88 -5.01 -7.56
N ALA A 261 -8.02 -5.20 -6.57
CA ALA A 261 -7.60 -6.54 -6.15
C ALA A 261 -8.78 -7.39 -5.65
N MET A 262 -9.65 -6.80 -4.82
CA MET A 262 -10.85 -7.48 -4.30
C MET A 262 -11.85 -7.80 -5.42
N HIS A 263 -12.10 -6.87 -6.34
CA HIS A 263 -13.00 -7.10 -7.47
C HIS A 263 -12.49 -8.20 -8.41
N LEU A 264 -11.18 -8.21 -8.71
CA LEU A 264 -10.60 -9.31 -9.49
C LEU A 264 -10.74 -10.66 -8.77
N LEU A 265 -10.49 -10.69 -7.47
CA LEU A 265 -10.64 -11.89 -6.66
C LEU A 265 -12.09 -12.38 -6.64
N GLN A 266 -13.06 -11.48 -6.42
CA GLN A 266 -14.50 -11.76 -6.41
C GLN A 266 -15.03 -12.22 -7.77
N SER A 267 -14.37 -11.78 -8.85
CA SER A 267 -14.64 -12.26 -10.22
C SER A 267 -14.00 -13.62 -10.52
N GLY A 268 -13.36 -14.28 -9.55
CA GLY A 268 -12.76 -15.60 -9.72
C GLY A 268 -11.38 -15.61 -10.39
N VAL A 269 -10.74 -14.44 -10.54
CA VAL A 269 -9.40 -14.37 -11.13
C VAL A 269 -8.37 -15.00 -10.18
N ASN A 270 -7.52 -15.87 -10.74
CA ASN A 270 -6.49 -16.54 -9.95
C ASN A 270 -5.55 -15.52 -9.28
N ILE A 271 -5.21 -15.78 -8.02
CA ILE A 271 -4.39 -14.89 -7.17
C ILE A 271 -2.99 -14.61 -7.77
N VAL A 272 -2.46 -15.52 -8.59
CA VAL A 272 -1.19 -15.34 -9.27
C VAL A 272 -1.30 -14.22 -10.31
N TYR A 273 -2.36 -14.18 -11.12
CA TYR A 273 -2.61 -13.10 -12.07
C TYR A 273 -2.86 -11.78 -11.36
N ILE A 274 -3.58 -11.78 -10.23
CA ILE A 274 -3.78 -10.57 -9.41
C ILE A 274 -2.43 -10.04 -8.91
N ARG A 275 -1.56 -10.90 -8.43
CA ARG A 275 -0.19 -10.55 -8.02
C ARG A 275 0.57 -9.88 -9.17
N ASP A 276 0.52 -10.46 -10.35
CA ASP A 276 1.26 -9.98 -11.52
C ASP A 276 0.70 -8.64 -12.03
N ILE A 277 -0.62 -8.50 -12.13
CA ILE A 277 -1.29 -7.22 -12.46
C ILE A 277 -0.89 -6.12 -11.49
N LEU A 278 -0.92 -6.42 -10.20
CA LEU A 278 -0.57 -5.44 -9.17
C LEU A 278 0.95 -5.23 -9.04
N GLY A 279 1.79 -6.13 -9.53
CA GLY A 279 3.24 -6.09 -9.36
C GLY A 279 3.66 -6.24 -7.89
N HIS A 280 3.08 -7.23 -7.19
CA HIS A 280 3.52 -7.60 -5.86
C HIS A 280 4.73 -8.54 -5.96
N VAL A 281 5.83 -8.16 -5.30
CA VAL A 281 7.04 -9.00 -5.27
C VAL A 281 6.79 -10.29 -4.51
N ASP A 282 5.99 -10.22 -3.42
CA ASP A 282 5.66 -11.36 -2.58
C ASP A 282 4.16 -11.66 -2.68
N ILE A 283 3.82 -12.92 -2.93
CA ILE A 283 2.44 -13.42 -2.99
C ILE A 283 1.69 -13.20 -1.66
N LYS A 284 2.40 -13.23 -0.53
CA LYS A 284 1.83 -12.94 0.81
C LYS A 284 1.09 -11.62 0.87
N THR A 285 1.53 -10.61 0.11
CA THR A 285 0.84 -9.33 0.01
C THR A 285 -0.52 -9.49 -0.66
N THR A 286 -0.64 -10.39 -1.64
CA THR A 286 -1.88 -10.67 -2.36
C THR A 286 -2.78 -11.62 -1.57
N GLU A 287 -2.22 -12.56 -0.80
CA GLU A 287 -2.97 -13.45 0.10
C GLU A 287 -3.80 -12.70 1.15
N THR A 288 -3.41 -11.47 1.48
CA THR A 288 -4.19 -10.63 2.39
C THR A 288 -5.61 -10.39 1.87
N TYR A 289 -5.79 -10.31 0.55
CA TYR A 289 -7.11 -10.17 -0.08
C TYR A 289 -7.93 -11.47 0.05
N ALA A 290 -7.32 -12.62 -0.20
CA ALA A 290 -8.00 -13.92 -0.06
C ALA A 290 -8.43 -14.20 1.40
N ARG A 291 -7.68 -13.69 2.38
CA ARG A 291 -8.04 -13.80 3.80
C ARG A 291 -9.22 -12.90 4.17
N ALA A 292 -9.37 -11.76 3.50
CA ALA A 292 -10.40 -10.77 3.79
C ALA A 292 -11.78 -11.16 3.22
N ASP A 293 -11.83 -12.01 2.19
CA ASP A 293 -13.09 -12.37 1.53
C ASP A 293 -13.71 -13.65 2.12
N THR A 294 -14.69 -13.46 3.01
CA THR A 294 -15.45 -14.55 3.62
C THR A 294 -16.47 -15.15 2.66
N GLU A 295 -17.04 -14.36 1.75
CA GLU A 295 -18.03 -14.80 0.78
C GLU A 295 -17.44 -15.78 -0.25
N MET A 296 -16.23 -15.51 -0.75
CA MET A 296 -15.55 -16.47 -1.62
C MET A 296 -15.24 -17.78 -0.91
N LYS A 297 -14.86 -17.73 0.39
CA LYS A 297 -14.66 -18.95 1.17
C LYS A 297 -15.95 -19.77 1.29
N ARG A 298 -17.08 -19.10 1.54
CA ARG A 298 -18.40 -19.74 1.58
C ARG A 298 -18.74 -20.38 0.25
N LYS A 299 -18.60 -19.65 -0.87
CA LYS A 299 -18.85 -20.18 -2.22
C LYS A 299 -17.96 -21.36 -2.56
N ALA A 300 -16.68 -21.30 -2.22
CA ALA A 300 -15.74 -22.40 -2.44
C ALA A 300 -16.13 -23.65 -1.63
N LEU A 301 -16.59 -23.49 -0.39
CA LEU A 301 -17.09 -24.59 0.43
C LEU A 301 -18.38 -25.17 -0.16
N GLU A 302 -19.31 -24.34 -0.62
CA GLU A 302 -20.55 -24.78 -1.26
C GLU A 302 -20.30 -25.52 -2.58
N GLN A 303 -19.31 -25.11 -3.36
CA GLN A 303 -18.91 -25.80 -4.60
C GLN A 303 -18.14 -27.09 -4.35
N ALA A 304 -17.34 -27.16 -3.28
CA ALA A 304 -16.53 -28.32 -2.98
C ALA A 304 -17.34 -29.48 -2.35
N TYR A 305 -18.47 -29.17 -1.73
CA TYR A 305 -19.36 -30.16 -1.14
C TYR A 305 -20.73 -30.10 -1.83
N PRO A 306 -21.02 -31.01 -2.78
CA PRO A 306 -22.40 -31.28 -3.16
C PRO A 306 -23.13 -31.72 -1.89
N THR A 307 -24.06 -30.91 -1.45
CA THR A 307 -24.78 -30.99 -0.17
C THR A 307 -25.15 -32.42 0.19
N PRO A 308 -24.51 -33.06 1.19
CA PRO A 308 -24.95 -34.36 1.67
C PRO A 308 -26.04 -34.24 2.74
N VAL A 309 -26.64 -33.08 2.92
CA VAL A 309 -27.79 -32.96 3.80
C VAL A 309 -29.01 -33.45 3.00
N PRO A 310 -29.55 -34.62 3.26
CA PRO A 310 -30.85 -34.98 2.75
C PRO A 310 -31.78 -33.81 3.11
N ARG A 311 -32.55 -33.31 2.17
CA ARG A 311 -33.69 -32.47 2.52
C ARG A 311 -34.39 -33.21 3.65
N GLN A 312 -34.31 -32.70 4.87
CA GLN A 312 -35.17 -33.13 5.94
C GLN A 312 -36.57 -32.87 5.39
N GLY A 313 -37.20 -33.91 4.90
CA GLY A 313 -38.62 -33.86 4.64
C GLY A 313 -39.21 -33.33 5.94
N THR A 314 -39.87 -32.19 5.87
CA THR A 314 -40.53 -31.63 7.03
C THR A 314 -41.47 -32.74 7.49
N TRP A 315 -41.12 -33.42 8.57
CA TRP A 315 -41.91 -34.53 9.14
C TRP A 315 -43.36 -34.08 9.40
N GLN A 316 -43.63 -32.77 9.41
CA GLN A 316 -44.95 -32.16 9.39
C GLN A 316 -45.74 -32.39 8.09
N SER A 317 -45.11 -32.77 6.99
CA SER A 317 -45.80 -33.09 5.72
C SER A 317 -45.91 -34.57 5.40
N ASP A 318 -45.39 -35.44 6.29
CA ASP A 318 -45.54 -36.87 6.12
C ASP A 318 -46.86 -37.36 6.82
N SER A 319 -47.92 -37.37 6.03
CA SER A 319 -49.25 -37.83 6.47
C SER A 319 -49.20 -39.25 7.06
N LYS A 320 -48.35 -40.15 6.56
CA LYS A 320 -48.22 -41.54 7.03
C LYS A 320 -47.60 -41.56 8.43
N LEU A 321 -46.63 -40.73 8.73
CA LEU A 321 -46.05 -40.62 10.06
C LEU A 321 -47.05 -40.07 11.08
N MET A 322 -47.82 -39.07 10.68
CA MET A 322 -48.89 -38.48 11.51
C MET A 322 -50.01 -39.47 11.78
N ASP A 323 -50.41 -40.29 10.81
CA ASP A 323 -51.43 -41.32 10.94
C ASP A 323 -50.92 -42.48 11.82
N TRP A 324 -49.68 -42.88 11.69
CA TRP A 324 -49.04 -43.86 12.57
C TRP A 324 -48.95 -43.34 14.02
N LEU A 325 -48.56 -42.10 14.25
CA LEU A 325 -48.54 -41.50 15.59
C LEU A 325 -49.92 -41.43 16.22
N LYS A 326 -50.97 -41.17 15.45
CA LYS A 326 -52.36 -41.20 15.93
C LYS A 326 -52.83 -42.62 16.28
N SER A 327 -52.31 -43.65 15.62
CA SER A 327 -52.64 -45.07 15.92
C SER A 327 -51.98 -45.57 17.19
N LEU A 328 -51.06 -44.85 17.77
CA LEU A 328 -50.37 -45.19 19.01
C LEU A 328 -51.05 -44.60 20.28
N SER A 329 -52.10 -43.78 20.09
CA SER A 329 -52.90 -43.31 21.22
C SER A 329 -54.01 -44.28 21.51
N PRO A 330 -54.17 -44.78 22.74
CA PRO A 330 -55.17 -45.75 23.13
C PRO A 330 -56.59 -45.15 23.09
#